data_106f8d92647ebf2cb46134ee5bf7d97e
#
_entry.id   106f8d92647ebf2cb46134ee5bf7d97e
#
_cell.length_a   1.000
_cell.length_b   1.000
_cell.length_c   1.000
_cell.angle_alpha   90.00
_cell.angle_beta   90.00
_cell.angle_gamma   90.00
#
_symmetry.space_group_name_H-M   'P 1'
#
loop_
_entity.id
_entity.type
_entity.pdbx_description
1 polymer ?
#
loop_
_entity_poly.entity_id
_entity_poly.type
_entity_poly.pdbx_seq_one_letter_code
_entity_poly.pdbx_strand_id
1 'polypeptide(L)'
;MRNVIPTAVAIIKDNLRSRVTLGFVIVFPLILAFIFSLLGQAFQLHIMVYVAGNNSGEIASYLNQSKLFIAYVGGNPNYVTLYNAIFVNSTSKVIYYSQLTSNYIPLLKSYLSLYYLHEQTPFTAQETITRATPVAYEISGVVGVITLSNGLFGVTGVGSGYYRDRLVERLASSPIKDYEWVLALMIYEVVITILSSIATLVVGALMGFLPDLGLPFLAGLVLGTLMFSGLGAAILGLTPKEKVFLSNIVANFLVLPLMFISNAFFSPSIFPSFLKVFAEYQPVSLLNDVVRATLVLGELPNPVYLGVIFILTVVFLGIGSRLLRLREV
;
A
#
# COMPACT_ATOMS: atom_id res chain seq x y z
N MET A 1 3.40 16.70 -27.38
CA MET A 1 2.76 15.40 -27.05
C MET A 1 2.85 14.35 -28.18
N ARG A 2 3.31 14.71 -29.40
CA ARG A 2 3.34 13.79 -30.56
C ARG A 2 4.25 12.58 -30.37
N ASN A 3 5.30 12.70 -29.57
CA ASN A 3 6.33 11.65 -29.40
C ASN A 3 6.19 10.84 -28.10
N VAL A 4 5.28 11.19 -27.19
CA VAL A 4 5.09 10.51 -25.89
C VAL A 4 4.69 9.05 -26.07
N ILE A 5 3.60 8.81 -26.83
CA ILE A 5 3.06 7.46 -27.01
C ILE A 5 4.04 6.55 -27.78
N PRO A 6 4.64 6.96 -28.92
CA PRO A 6 5.63 6.14 -29.59
C PRO A 6 6.84 5.79 -28.71
N THR A 7 7.32 6.73 -27.89
CA THR A 7 8.42 6.50 -26.95
C THR A 7 8.00 5.55 -25.84
N ALA A 8 6.82 5.73 -25.23
CA ALA A 8 6.32 4.81 -24.23
C ALA A 8 6.18 3.39 -24.77
N VAL A 9 5.63 3.22 -25.98
CA VAL A 9 5.52 1.90 -26.64
C VAL A 9 6.89 1.29 -26.89
N ALA A 10 7.89 2.09 -27.28
CA ALA A 10 9.24 1.60 -27.46
C ALA A 10 9.86 1.10 -26.15
N ILE A 11 9.71 1.87 -25.05
CA ILE A 11 10.17 1.49 -23.71
C ILE A 11 9.46 0.21 -23.24
N ILE A 12 8.14 0.13 -23.39
CA ILE A 12 7.34 -1.05 -23.05
C ILE A 12 7.85 -2.29 -23.80
N LYS A 13 8.01 -2.19 -25.13
CA LYS A 13 8.47 -3.31 -25.95
C LYS A 13 9.88 -3.76 -25.59
N ASP A 14 10.77 -2.83 -25.33
CA ASP A 14 12.16 -3.12 -24.97
C ASP A 14 12.22 -3.86 -23.62
N ASN A 15 11.56 -3.35 -22.61
CA ASN A 15 11.57 -3.94 -21.27
C ASN A 15 10.77 -5.25 -21.19
N LEU A 16 9.61 -5.37 -21.85
CA LEU A 16 8.81 -6.60 -21.84
C LEU A 16 9.45 -7.74 -22.70
N ARG A 17 10.41 -7.45 -23.57
CA ARG A 17 11.22 -8.49 -24.24
C ARG A 17 12.26 -9.10 -23.30
N SER A 18 12.67 -8.42 -22.27
CA SER A 18 13.59 -8.91 -21.26
C SER A 18 12.92 -9.98 -20.41
N ARG A 19 13.44 -11.22 -20.45
CA ARG A 19 12.96 -12.32 -19.58
C ARG A 19 13.15 -11.99 -18.10
N VAL A 20 14.20 -11.23 -17.78
CA VAL A 20 14.47 -10.78 -16.40
C VAL A 20 13.42 -9.80 -15.92
N THR A 21 13.06 -8.82 -16.75
CA THR A 21 12.01 -7.84 -16.41
C THR A 21 10.66 -8.53 -16.23
N LEU A 22 10.28 -9.42 -17.17
CA LEU A 22 9.03 -10.18 -17.04
C LEU A 22 9.01 -11.07 -15.80
N GLY A 23 10.13 -11.75 -15.52
CA GLY A 23 10.28 -12.53 -14.29
C GLY A 23 10.09 -11.67 -13.05
N PHE A 24 10.70 -10.48 -13.01
CA PHE A 24 10.57 -9.58 -11.86
C PHE A 24 9.14 -9.05 -11.73
N VAL A 25 8.51 -8.62 -12.82
CA VAL A 25 7.13 -8.10 -12.83
C VAL A 25 6.10 -9.13 -12.33
N ILE A 26 6.33 -10.42 -12.60
CA ILE A 26 5.41 -11.50 -12.20
C ILE A 26 5.86 -12.16 -10.89
N VAL A 27 7.13 -12.55 -10.78
CA VAL A 27 7.63 -13.37 -9.67
C VAL A 27 7.78 -12.57 -8.38
N PHE A 28 8.20 -11.31 -8.45
CA PHE A 28 8.37 -10.47 -7.26
C PHE A 28 7.06 -10.24 -6.49
N PRO A 29 5.94 -9.87 -7.13
CA PRO A 29 4.63 -9.80 -6.45
C PRO A 29 4.21 -11.13 -5.82
N LEU A 30 4.45 -12.25 -6.51
CA LEU A 30 4.10 -13.58 -6.01
C LEU A 30 4.88 -13.93 -4.75
N ILE A 31 6.20 -13.66 -4.77
CA ILE A 31 7.07 -13.87 -3.61
C ILE A 31 6.61 -13.00 -2.44
N LEU A 32 6.31 -11.72 -2.67
CA LEU A 32 5.82 -10.84 -1.63
C LEU A 32 4.50 -11.34 -1.04
N ALA A 33 3.52 -11.65 -1.88
CA ALA A 33 2.23 -12.17 -1.43
C ALA A 33 2.40 -13.45 -0.61
N PHE A 34 3.26 -14.37 -1.04
CA PHE A 34 3.54 -15.62 -0.32
C PHE A 34 4.24 -15.38 1.02
N ILE A 35 5.31 -14.57 1.03
CA ILE A 35 6.07 -14.28 2.27
C ILE A 35 5.16 -13.60 3.28
N PHE A 36 4.39 -12.59 2.87
CA PHE A 36 3.55 -11.86 3.81
C PHE A 36 2.33 -12.64 4.26
N SER A 37 1.79 -13.53 3.43
CA SER A 37 0.76 -14.49 3.86
C SER A 37 1.28 -15.42 4.97
N LEU A 38 2.52 -15.90 4.87
CA LEU A 38 3.15 -16.69 5.93
C LEU A 38 3.45 -15.86 7.19
N LEU A 39 3.99 -14.65 7.01
CA LEU A 39 4.34 -13.77 8.12
C LEU A 39 3.09 -13.24 8.82
N GLY A 40 2.03 -12.88 8.09
CA GLY A 40 0.77 -12.42 8.66
C GLY A 40 0.16 -13.43 9.64
N GLN A 41 0.29 -14.72 9.34
CA GLN A 41 -0.12 -15.78 10.27
C GLN A 41 0.79 -15.89 11.50
N ALA A 42 2.09 -15.62 11.35
CA ALA A 42 3.07 -15.75 12.43
C ALA A 42 3.10 -14.53 13.37
N PHE A 43 2.78 -13.33 12.87
CA PHE A 43 2.83 -12.08 13.66
C PHE A 43 1.51 -11.69 14.32
N GLN A 44 0.46 -12.48 14.21
CA GLN A 44 -0.80 -12.25 14.96
C GLN A 44 -0.66 -12.59 16.48
N LEU A 45 0.44 -12.21 17.08
CA LEU A 45 0.72 -12.48 18.51
C LEU A 45 -0.10 -11.59 19.45
N HIS A 46 -0.67 -10.49 18.97
CA HIS A 46 -1.47 -9.58 19.79
C HIS A 46 -2.73 -9.16 19.03
N ILE A 47 -3.87 -9.35 19.66
CA ILE A 47 -5.17 -9.03 19.09
C ILE A 47 -5.50 -7.58 19.44
N MET A 48 -5.73 -6.78 18.41
CA MET A 48 -6.14 -5.39 18.59
C MET A 48 -7.62 -5.30 18.87
N VAL A 49 -7.94 -4.57 19.93
CA VAL A 49 -9.31 -4.33 20.34
C VAL A 49 -9.54 -2.83 20.47
N TYR A 50 -10.47 -2.30 19.71
CA TYR A 50 -10.91 -0.93 19.85
C TYR A 50 -12.17 -0.90 20.73
N VAL A 51 -12.15 -0.09 21.77
CA VAL A 51 -13.26 0.00 22.73
C VAL A 51 -13.84 1.40 22.68
N ALA A 52 -15.12 1.50 22.35
CA ALA A 52 -15.87 2.77 22.39
C ALA A 52 -17.12 2.64 23.27
N GLY A 53 -17.57 3.77 23.80
CA GLY A 53 -18.74 3.85 24.68
C GLY A 53 -18.36 4.07 26.13
N ASN A 54 -19.30 3.74 27.03
CA ASN A 54 -19.16 3.97 28.47
C ASN A 54 -18.01 3.12 29.04
N ASN A 55 -17.18 3.72 29.91
CA ASN A 55 -16.06 3.08 30.60
C ASN A 55 -14.99 2.49 29.61
N SER A 56 -14.95 3.00 28.37
CA SER A 56 -14.03 2.49 27.35
C SER A 56 -12.57 2.55 27.77
N GLY A 57 -12.16 3.57 28.54
CA GLY A 57 -10.81 3.71 29.07
C GLY A 57 -10.43 2.64 30.09
N GLU A 58 -11.34 2.31 31.00
CA GLU A 58 -11.14 1.28 32.02
C GLU A 58 -11.10 -0.11 31.39
N ILE A 59 -12.02 -0.39 30.45
CA ILE A 59 -12.07 -1.67 29.72
C ILE A 59 -10.79 -1.86 28.91
N ALA A 60 -10.35 -0.83 28.17
CA ALA A 60 -9.11 -0.90 27.42
C ALA A 60 -7.90 -1.14 28.33
N SER A 61 -7.83 -0.45 29.48
CA SER A 61 -6.78 -0.67 30.47
C SER A 61 -6.80 -2.09 31.04
N TYR A 62 -7.98 -2.62 31.35
CA TYR A 62 -8.15 -3.99 31.82
C TYR A 62 -7.71 -5.03 30.78
N LEU A 63 -8.12 -4.87 29.52
CA LEU A 63 -7.73 -5.76 28.45
C LEU A 63 -6.20 -5.73 28.20
N ASN A 64 -5.57 -4.57 28.31
CA ASN A 64 -4.12 -4.42 28.18
C ASN A 64 -3.34 -5.14 29.28
N GLN A 65 -3.90 -5.31 30.48
CA GLN A 65 -3.24 -6.08 31.56
C GLN A 65 -3.09 -7.56 31.23
N SER A 66 -3.95 -8.09 30.36
CA SER A 66 -3.91 -9.51 29.94
C SER A 66 -2.69 -9.88 29.10
N LYS A 67 -1.98 -8.90 28.52
CA LYS A 67 -0.89 -9.07 27.53
C LYS A 67 -1.28 -9.87 26.27
N LEU A 68 -2.53 -10.28 26.14
CA LEU A 68 -3.07 -10.98 24.96
C LEU A 68 -3.73 -10.00 24.00
N PHE A 69 -4.30 -8.93 24.54
CA PHE A 69 -4.98 -7.89 23.78
C PHE A 69 -4.19 -6.59 23.84
N ILE A 70 -4.18 -5.86 22.73
CA ILE A 70 -3.77 -4.47 22.69
C ILE A 70 -5.04 -3.65 22.46
N ALA A 71 -5.53 -3.04 23.54
CA ALA A 71 -6.80 -2.32 23.53
C ALA A 71 -6.57 -0.81 23.42
N TYR A 72 -7.32 -0.19 22.54
CA TYR A 72 -7.33 1.25 22.28
C TYR A 72 -8.71 1.84 22.59
N VAL A 73 -8.72 3.06 23.10
CA VAL A 73 -9.97 3.79 23.35
C VAL A 73 -10.41 4.50 22.06
N GLY A 74 -11.70 4.39 21.74
CA GLY A 74 -12.28 5.00 20.54
C GLY A 74 -12.37 4.05 19.35
N GLY A 75 -12.56 4.61 18.16
CA GLY A 75 -12.73 3.84 16.94
C GLY A 75 -14.19 3.71 16.51
N ASN A 76 -14.40 3.03 15.40
CA ASN A 76 -15.70 2.72 14.83
C ASN A 76 -15.71 1.28 14.26
N PRO A 77 -16.87 0.70 13.93
CA PRO A 77 -16.97 -0.66 13.40
C PRO A 77 -16.14 -0.90 12.13
N ASN A 78 -15.83 0.14 11.33
CA ASN A 78 -15.02 0.02 10.13
C ASN A 78 -13.55 -0.35 10.44
N TYR A 79 -13.10 -0.17 11.68
CA TYR A 79 -11.75 -0.58 12.11
C TYR A 79 -11.58 -2.09 12.12
N VAL A 80 -12.67 -2.84 12.22
CA VAL A 80 -12.67 -4.31 12.04
C VAL A 80 -12.12 -4.69 10.66
N THR A 81 -12.50 -3.90 9.66
CA THR A 81 -12.11 -4.11 8.26
C THR A 81 -10.75 -3.50 7.91
N LEU A 82 -10.52 -2.26 8.36
CA LEU A 82 -9.33 -1.49 8.00
C LEU A 82 -8.07 -1.99 8.71
N TYR A 83 -8.19 -2.43 9.96
CA TYR A 83 -7.04 -2.79 10.80
C TYR A 83 -7.03 -4.24 11.26
N ASN A 84 -7.98 -5.05 10.77
CA ASN A 84 -8.12 -6.43 11.21
C ASN A 84 -8.25 -6.56 12.74
N ALA A 85 -8.97 -5.63 13.34
CA ALA A 85 -9.15 -5.49 14.77
C ALA A 85 -10.52 -6.03 15.20
N ILE A 86 -10.72 -6.14 16.51
CA ILE A 86 -12.04 -6.32 17.10
C ILE A 86 -12.53 -4.96 17.59
N PHE A 87 -13.79 -4.62 17.31
CA PHE A 87 -14.40 -3.41 17.85
C PHE A 87 -15.46 -3.77 18.88
N VAL A 88 -15.32 -3.21 20.08
CA VAL A 88 -16.21 -3.42 21.20
C VAL A 88 -16.97 -2.12 21.48
N ASN A 89 -18.28 -2.14 21.32
CA ASN A 89 -19.14 -1.07 21.79
C ASN A 89 -19.64 -1.42 23.20
N SER A 90 -19.08 -0.78 24.21
CA SER A 90 -19.42 -1.06 25.61
C SER A 90 -20.80 -0.56 25.98
N THR A 91 -21.34 0.46 25.31
CA THR A 91 -22.69 0.99 25.59
C THR A 91 -23.78 0.05 25.08
N SER A 92 -23.65 -0.44 23.84
CA SER A 92 -24.60 -1.38 23.23
C SER A 92 -24.31 -2.84 23.58
N LYS A 93 -23.16 -3.12 24.22
CA LYS A 93 -22.64 -4.48 24.50
C LYS A 93 -22.52 -5.36 23.26
N VAL A 94 -22.09 -4.78 22.14
CA VAL A 94 -21.90 -5.46 20.87
C VAL A 94 -20.41 -5.54 20.55
N ILE A 95 -19.95 -6.73 20.14
CA ILE A 95 -18.61 -6.98 19.65
C ILE A 95 -18.69 -7.19 18.15
N TYR A 96 -18.04 -6.33 17.39
CA TYR A 96 -17.88 -6.46 15.95
C TYR A 96 -16.54 -7.11 15.66
N TYR A 97 -16.55 -8.14 14.82
CA TYR A 97 -15.36 -8.90 14.48
C TYR A 97 -15.40 -9.37 13.03
N SER A 98 -14.25 -9.69 12.46
CA SER A 98 -14.12 -10.32 11.15
C SER A 98 -13.87 -11.82 11.30
N GLN A 99 -14.01 -12.55 10.21
CA GLN A 99 -13.68 -13.98 10.18
C GLN A 99 -12.26 -14.28 10.72
N LEU A 100 -11.32 -13.34 10.54
CA LEU A 100 -9.96 -13.39 11.05
C LEU A 100 -9.83 -13.46 12.56
N THR A 101 -10.67 -12.67 13.21
CA THR A 101 -10.63 -12.50 14.65
C THR A 101 -11.66 -13.38 15.36
N SER A 102 -12.43 -14.19 14.62
CA SER A 102 -13.50 -15.05 15.14
C SER A 102 -13.02 -16.01 16.24
N ASN A 103 -11.84 -16.61 16.08
CA ASN A 103 -11.25 -17.56 17.04
C ASN A 103 -10.96 -16.90 18.41
N TYR A 104 -10.85 -15.57 18.47
CA TYR A 104 -10.54 -14.85 19.70
C TYR A 104 -11.77 -14.32 20.42
N ILE A 105 -12.93 -14.39 19.79
CA ILE A 105 -14.19 -13.89 20.39
C ILE A 105 -14.59 -14.61 21.68
N PRO A 106 -14.50 -15.95 21.77
CA PRO A 106 -14.79 -16.64 23.03
C PRO A 106 -13.88 -16.18 24.16
N LEU A 107 -12.59 -16.00 23.86
CA LEU A 107 -11.60 -15.51 24.83
C LEU A 107 -11.90 -14.07 25.27
N LEU A 108 -12.15 -13.18 24.32
CA LEU A 108 -12.51 -11.78 24.61
C LEU A 108 -13.80 -11.69 25.43
N LYS A 109 -14.82 -12.48 25.08
CA LYS A 109 -16.06 -12.55 25.86
C LYS A 109 -15.83 -12.98 27.30
N SER A 110 -14.95 -13.96 27.54
CA SER A 110 -14.61 -14.40 28.89
C SER A 110 -13.91 -13.29 29.69
N TYR A 111 -12.98 -12.53 29.08
CA TYR A 111 -12.36 -11.37 29.73
C TYR A 111 -13.37 -10.26 30.04
N LEU A 112 -14.24 -9.94 29.11
CA LEU A 112 -15.28 -8.92 29.32
C LEU A 112 -16.30 -9.39 30.38
N SER A 113 -16.67 -10.65 30.42
CA SER A 113 -17.54 -11.19 31.44
C SER A 113 -16.92 -11.14 32.85
N LEU A 114 -15.61 -11.35 32.96
CA LEU A 114 -14.88 -11.16 34.22
C LEU A 114 -14.84 -9.69 34.68
N TYR A 115 -14.67 -8.76 33.74
CA TYR A 115 -14.75 -7.32 34.05
C TYR A 115 -16.13 -6.90 34.57
N TYR A 116 -17.18 -7.46 33.95
CA TYR A 116 -18.59 -7.14 34.29
C TYR A 116 -19.22 -8.12 35.29
N LEU A 117 -18.45 -8.68 36.23
CA LEU A 117 -18.88 -9.71 37.17
C LEU A 117 -20.23 -9.44 37.91
N HIS A 118 -20.69 -8.19 37.92
CA HIS A 118 -21.95 -7.77 38.54
C HIS A 118 -23.06 -7.40 37.54
N GLU A 119 -22.83 -7.46 36.22
CA GLU A 119 -23.82 -7.14 35.20
C GLU A 119 -24.26 -8.38 34.42
N GLN A 120 -25.56 -8.69 34.49
CA GLN A 120 -26.14 -9.92 33.88
C GLN A 120 -26.37 -9.85 32.35
N THR A 121 -25.95 -8.80 31.65
CA THR A 121 -26.18 -8.69 30.21
C THR A 121 -24.97 -9.16 29.42
N PRO A 122 -25.07 -10.32 28.73
CA PRO A 122 -23.95 -10.84 27.95
C PRO A 122 -23.67 -9.96 26.72
N PHE A 123 -22.41 -9.84 26.36
CA PHE A 123 -22.01 -9.25 25.07
C PHE A 123 -22.51 -10.10 23.91
N THR A 124 -23.24 -9.49 22.99
CA THR A 124 -23.60 -10.12 21.72
C THR A 124 -22.43 -9.96 20.73
N ALA A 125 -22.01 -11.04 20.10
CA ALA A 125 -21.03 -11.00 19.04
C ALA A 125 -21.76 -10.90 17.70
N GLN A 126 -21.49 -9.87 16.96
CA GLN A 126 -22.01 -9.66 15.61
C GLN A 126 -20.85 -9.82 14.63
N GLU A 127 -20.91 -10.87 13.84
CA GLU A 127 -19.99 -11.01 12.73
C GLU A 127 -20.30 -9.93 11.71
N THR A 128 -19.36 -9.04 11.51
CA THR A 128 -19.41 -8.13 10.40
C THR A 128 -19.00 -8.96 9.20
N ILE A 129 -19.95 -9.34 8.35
CA ILE A 129 -19.68 -10.01 7.08
C ILE A 129 -18.93 -8.99 6.22
N THR A 130 -17.62 -8.97 6.38
CA THR A 130 -16.75 -8.13 5.59
C THR A 130 -16.14 -9.00 4.50
N ARG A 131 -16.05 -8.46 3.30
CA ARG A 131 -15.22 -9.04 2.23
C ARG A 131 -13.72 -9.04 2.59
N ALA A 132 -13.37 -8.46 3.74
CA ALA A 132 -12.03 -8.37 4.26
C ALA A 132 -11.61 -9.69 4.94
N THR A 133 -11.16 -10.61 4.12
CA THR A 133 -10.43 -11.80 4.56
C THR A 133 -8.96 -11.43 4.83
N PRO A 134 -8.15 -12.28 5.53
CA PRO A 134 -6.69 -12.11 5.63
C PRO A 134 -6.06 -11.88 4.29
N VAL A 135 -6.42 -12.75 3.36
CA VAL A 135 -5.93 -12.72 1.99
C VAL A 135 -6.26 -11.37 1.33
N ALA A 136 -7.49 -10.86 1.51
CA ALA A 136 -7.87 -9.56 0.97
C ALA A 136 -7.01 -8.42 1.53
N TYR A 137 -6.72 -8.43 2.85
CA TYR A 137 -5.88 -7.43 3.49
C TYR A 137 -4.44 -7.48 2.96
N GLU A 138 -3.86 -8.67 2.89
CA GLU A 138 -2.49 -8.88 2.42
C GLU A 138 -2.33 -8.55 0.93
N ILE A 139 -3.23 -9.06 0.09
CA ILE A 139 -3.21 -8.80 -1.37
C ILE A 139 -3.35 -7.31 -1.65
N SER A 140 -4.24 -6.60 -0.96
CA SER A 140 -4.40 -5.15 -1.13
C SER A 140 -3.13 -4.38 -0.70
N GLY A 141 -2.48 -4.80 0.39
CA GLY A 141 -1.20 -4.25 0.83
C GLY A 141 -0.07 -4.49 -0.18
N VAL A 142 0.00 -5.72 -0.74
CA VAL A 142 0.96 -6.07 -1.81
C VAL A 142 0.76 -5.18 -3.04
N VAL A 143 -0.48 -4.90 -3.46
CA VAL A 143 -0.78 -4.00 -4.58
C VAL A 143 -0.23 -2.60 -4.32
N GLY A 144 -0.39 -2.06 -3.11
CA GLY A 144 0.17 -0.75 -2.75
C GLY A 144 1.69 -0.73 -2.76
N VAL A 145 2.34 -1.79 -2.25
CA VAL A 145 3.81 -1.94 -2.26
C VAL A 145 4.34 -2.10 -3.69
N ILE A 146 3.63 -2.83 -4.56
CA ILE A 146 3.98 -2.94 -5.98
C ILE A 146 3.90 -1.57 -6.65
N THR A 147 2.88 -0.78 -6.33
CA THR A 147 2.72 0.56 -6.86
C THR A 147 3.87 1.48 -6.44
N LEU A 148 4.29 1.42 -5.16
CA LEU A 148 5.49 2.09 -4.68
C LEU A 148 6.74 1.62 -5.42
N SER A 149 6.96 0.31 -5.47
CA SER A 149 8.18 -0.29 -6.01
C SER A 149 8.32 -0.04 -7.50
N ASN A 150 7.28 -0.30 -8.29
CA ASN A 150 7.31 -0.05 -9.73
C ASN A 150 7.48 1.44 -10.02
N GLY A 151 6.70 2.32 -9.38
CA GLY A 151 6.82 3.76 -9.59
C GLY A 151 8.23 4.27 -9.32
N LEU A 152 8.84 3.86 -8.22
CA LEU A 152 10.15 4.36 -7.81
C LEU A 152 11.30 3.67 -8.56
N PHE A 153 11.33 2.32 -8.55
CA PHE A 153 12.40 1.55 -9.18
C PHE A 153 12.32 1.56 -10.70
N GLY A 154 11.12 1.61 -11.26
CA GLY A 154 10.96 1.65 -12.69
C GLY A 154 11.63 2.88 -13.27
N VAL A 155 11.30 4.07 -12.74
CA VAL A 155 11.93 5.31 -13.24
C VAL A 155 13.41 5.35 -12.92
N THR A 156 13.85 5.00 -11.69
CA THR A 156 15.28 5.00 -11.36
C THR A 156 16.04 3.91 -12.07
N GLY A 157 15.49 2.70 -12.20
CA GLY A 157 16.12 1.55 -12.84
C GLY A 157 16.19 1.67 -14.36
N VAL A 158 15.04 1.87 -15.01
CA VAL A 158 14.98 2.03 -16.48
C VAL A 158 15.69 3.31 -16.89
N GLY A 159 15.43 4.43 -16.19
CA GLY A 159 16.09 5.70 -16.48
C GLY A 159 17.61 5.60 -16.34
N SER A 160 18.13 5.03 -15.24
CA SER A 160 19.58 4.84 -15.07
C SER A 160 20.18 3.89 -16.11
N GLY A 161 19.44 2.87 -16.56
CA GLY A 161 19.81 2.00 -17.66
C GLY A 161 20.01 2.76 -18.97
N TYR A 162 19.10 3.66 -19.29
CA TYR A 162 19.21 4.51 -20.48
C TYR A 162 20.43 5.44 -20.44
N TYR A 163 20.79 5.97 -19.26
CA TYR A 163 22.05 6.74 -19.10
C TYR A 163 23.27 5.85 -19.26
N ARG A 164 23.31 4.71 -18.59
CA ARG A 164 24.44 3.76 -18.64
C ARG A 164 24.70 3.26 -20.04
N ASP A 165 23.64 2.96 -20.80
CA ASP A 165 23.74 2.39 -22.15
C ASP A 165 23.80 3.50 -23.22
N ARG A 166 24.00 4.76 -22.81
CA ARG A 166 24.10 5.96 -23.68
C ARG A 166 22.90 6.17 -24.62
N LEU A 167 21.75 5.59 -24.28
CA LEU A 167 20.53 5.76 -25.06
C LEU A 167 19.94 7.17 -24.89
N VAL A 168 20.23 7.83 -23.75
CA VAL A 168 19.83 9.22 -23.51
C VAL A 168 20.45 10.16 -24.55
N GLU A 169 21.70 9.96 -24.95
CA GLU A 169 22.39 10.76 -26.00
C GLU A 169 21.66 10.65 -27.35
N ARG A 170 21.20 9.44 -27.68
CA ARG A 170 20.41 9.20 -28.91
C ARG A 170 19.02 9.85 -28.81
N LEU A 171 18.39 9.80 -27.62
CA LEU A 171 17.12 10.48 -27.40
C LEU A 171 17.28 12.00 -27.45
N ALA A 172 18.36 12.56 -26.89
CA ALA A 172 18.67 13.97 -26.95
C ALA A 172 18.91 14.49 -28.39
N SER A 173 19.42 13.61 -29.28
CA SER A 173 19.57 13.90 -30.72
C SER A 173 18.26 13.79 -31.50
N SER A 174 17.20 13.29 -30.90
CA SER A 174 15.88 13.15 -31.52
C SER A 174 15.02 14.40 -31.25
N PRO A 175 13.89 14.58 -31.95
CA PRO A 175 12.97 15.72 -31.71
C PRO A 175 12.12 15.58 -30.42
N ILE A 176 12.51 14.69 -29.50
CA ILE A 176 11.84 14.47 -28.22
C ILE A 176 12.19 15.60 -27.26
N LYS A 177 11.19 16.11 -26.52
CA LYS A 177 11.36 17.07 -25.44
C LYS A 177 11.53 16.35 -24.11
N ASP A 178 12.24 16.95 -23.16
CA ASP A 178 12.51 16.37 -21.83
C ASP A 178 11.26 15.85 -21.15
N TYR A 179 10.19 16.65 -21.09
CA TYR A 179 8.94 16.25 -20.47
C TYR A 179 8.22 15.10 -21.23
N GLU A 180 8.42 14.97 -22.54
CA GLU A 180 7.85 13.86 -23.34
C GLU A 180 8.49 12.53 -22.96
N TRP A 181 9.80 12.55 -22.71
CA TRP A 181 10.51 11.36 -22.22
C TRP A 181 10.08 10.94 -20.82
N VAL A 182 10.00 11.91 -19.89
CA VAL A 182 9.53 11.66 -18.52
C VAL A 182 8.12 11.10 -18.53
N LEU A 183 7.21 11.67 -19.30
CA LEU A 183 5.84 11.17 -19.44
C LEU A 183 5.80 9.76 -20.07
N ALA A 184 6.68 9.48 -21.03
CA ALA A 184 6.77 8.14 -21.63
C ALA A 184 7.22 7.07 -20.63
N LEU A 185 8.20 7.39 -19.77
CA LEU A 185 8.59 6.53 -18.64
C LEU A 185 7.41 6.29 -17.68
N MET A 186 6.68 7.33 -17.33
CA MET A 186 5.53 7.21 -16.42
C MET A 186 4.41 6.35 -16.99
N ILE A 187 4.11 6.48 -18.29
CA ILE A 187 3.13 5.61 -18.97
C ILE A 187 3.61 4.15 -18.92
N TYR A 188 4.90 3.92 -19.17
CA TYR A 188 5.48 2.59 -19.02
C TYR A 188 5.27 2.04 -17.61
N GLU A 189 5.55 2.82 -16.54
CA GLU A 189 5.38 2.38 -15.16
C GLU A 189 3.93 2.07 -14.81
N VAL A 190 2.98 2.87 -15.30
CA VAL A 190 1.55 2.59 -15.14
C VAL A 190 1.19 1.23 -15.76
N VAL A 191 1.68 0.95 -16.97
CA VAL A 191 1.42 -0.33 -17.64
C VAL A 191 2.02 -1.49 -16.84
N ILE A 192 3.25 -1.35 -16.39
CA ILE A 192 3.93 -2.39 -15.58
C ILE A 192 3.21 -2.60 -14.25
N THR A 193 2.79 -1.53 -13.58
CA THR A 193 2.04 -1.63 -12.31
C THR A 193 0.70 -2.32 -12.50
N ILE A 194 -0.02 -2.03 -13.57
CA ILE A 194 -1.27 -2.74 -13.91
C ILE A 194 -0.99 -4.23 -14.12
N LEU A 195 0.02 -4.59 -14.91
CA LEU A 195 0.36 -6.00 -15.17
C LEU A 195 0.77 -6.73 -13.88
N SER A 196 1.61 -6.12 -13.04
CA SER A 196 2.02 -6.69 -11.75
C SER A 196 0.83 -6.82 -10.78
N SER A 197 -0.06 -5.82 -10.77
CA SER A 197 -1.28 -5.87 -9.95
C SER A 197 -2.22 -6.98 -10.41
N ILE A 198 -2.41 -7.17 -11.72
CA ILE A 198 -3.21 -8.29 -12.26
C ILE A 198 -2.61 -9.62 -11.81
N ALA A 199 -1.28 -9.81 -11.90
CA ALA A 199 -0.63 -11.03 -11.44
C ALA A 199 -0.91 -11.29 -9.95
N THR A 200 -0.82 -10.25 -9.11
CA THR A 200 -1.13 -10.32 -7.67
C THR A 200 -2.60 -10.68 -7.41
N LEU A 201 -3.52 -10.04 -8.14
CA LEU A 201 -4.95 -10.27 -7.98
C LEU A 201 -5.37 -11.67 -8.45
N VAL A 202 -4.71 -12.22 -9.46
CA VAL A 202 -4.91 -13.63 -9.87
C VAL A 202 -4.52 -14.57 -8.72
N VAL A 203 -3.41 -14.31 -8.03
CA VAL A 203 -3.03 -15.11 -6.85
C VAL A 203 -4.06 -14.95 -5.73
N GLY A 204 -4.48 -13.73 -5.45
CA GLY A 204 -5.55 -13.48 -4.49
C GLY A 204 -6.83 -14.26 -4.81
N ALA A 205 -7.23 -14.29 -6.07
CA ALA A 205 -8.39 -15.03 -6.53
C ALA A 205 -8.24 -16.55 -6.34
N LEU A 206 -7.05 -17.09 -6.61
CA LEU A 206 -6.74 -18.50 -6.35
C LEU A 206 -6.75 -18.83 -4.84
N MET A 207 -6.50 -17.84 -3.98
CA MET A 207 -6.59 -17.95 -2.52
C MET A 207 -7.99 -17.64 -1.98
N GLY A 208 -8.99 -17.43 -2.83
CA GLY A 208 -10.38 -17.19 -2.46
C GLY A 208 -10.78 -15.73 -2.26
N PHE A 209 -9.90 -14.77 -2.60
CA PHE A 209 -10.23 -13.35 -2.60
C PHE A 209 -10.81 -12.93 -3.95
N LEU A 210 -12.04 -12.42 -3.96
CA LEU A 210 -12.68 -11.84 -5.14
C LEU A 210 -12.60 -10.31 -5.08
N PRO A 211 -11.70 -9.69 -5.85
CA PRO A 211 -11.52 -8.24 -5.83
C PRO A 211 -12.67 -7.51 -6.54
N ASP A 212 -12.99 -6.31 -6.07
CA ASP A 212 -13.89 -5.39 -6.75
C ASP A 212 -13.08 -4.49 -7.70
N LEU A 213 -13.10 -4.83 -9.00
CA LEU A 213 -12.31 -4.14 -10.03
C LEU A 213 -13.08 -2.94 -10.59
N GLY A 214 -13.32 -1.94 -9.74
CA GLY A 214 -13.99 -0.71 -10.14
C GLY A 214 -13.05 0.35 -10.73
N LEU A 215 -13.64 1.35 -11.41
CA LEU A 215 -12.90 2.54 -11.90
C LEU A 215 -12.17 3.30 -10.78
N PRO A 216 -12.73 3.44 -9.54
CA PRO A 216 -12.01 4.08 -8.43
C PRO A 216 -10.71 3.37 -8.05
N PHE A 217 -10.68 2.03 -8.09
CA PHE A 217 -9.45 1.26 -7.88
C PHE A 217 -8.40 1.58 -8.93
N LEU A 218 -8.78 1.54 -10.22
CA LEU A 218 -7.85 1.84 -11.31
C LEU A 218 -7.31 3.28 -11.22
N ALA A 219 -8.16 4.25 -10.87
CA ALA A 219 -7.76 5.65 -10.68
C ALA A 219 -6.75 5.77 -9.52
N GLY A 220 -7.00 5.13 -8.38
CA GLY A 220 -6.07 5.09 -7.24
C GLY A 220 -4.72 4.48 -7.60
N LEU A 221 -4.73 3.36 -8.33
CA LEU A 221 -3.53 2.67 -8.81
C LEU A 221 -2.70 3.57 -9.74
N VAL A 222 -3.34 4.23 -10.71
CA VAL A 222 -2.68 5.15 -11.65
C VAL A 222 -2.10 6.35 -10.91
N LEU A 223 -2.88 7.00 -10.05
CA LEU A 223 -2.41 8.16 -9.27
C LEU A 223 -1.24 7.78 -8.35
N GLY A 224 -1.33 6.67 -7.64
CA GLY A 224 -0.25 6.18 -6.79
C GLY A 224 1.03 5.88 -7.59
N THR A 225 0.89 5.22 -8.75
CA THR A 225 2.04 4.96 -9.63
C THR A 225 2.68 6.25 -10.10
N LEU A 226 1.90 7.22 -10.57
CA LEU A 226 2.40 8.52 -11.02
C LEU A 226 3.08 9.29 -9.88
N MET A 227 2.53 9.24 -8.68
CA MET A 227 3.12 9.87 -7.49
C MET A 227 4.53 9.33 -7.22
N PHE A 228 4.68 8.02 -7.16
CA PHE A 228 5.98 7.40 -6.90
C PHE A 228 6.94 7.48 -8.09
N SER A 229 6.43 7.45 -9.32
CA SER A 229 7.23 7.70 -10.53
C SER A 229 7.77 9.13 -10.57
N GLY A 230 6.98 10.12 -10.13
CA GLY A 230 7.42 11.50 -9.99
C GLY A 230 8.55 11.64 -8.96
N LEU A 231 8.44 10.95 -7.83
CA LEU A 231 9.50 10.87 -6.82
C LEU A 231 10.76 10.18 -7.38
N GLY A 232 10.61 9.07 -8.10
CA GLY A 232 11.70 8.38 -8.79
C GLY A 232 12.40 9.27 -9.81
N ALA A 233 11.64 10.06 -10.58
CA ALA A 233 12.19 11.02 -11.54
C ALA A 233 12.98 12.15 -10.84
N ALA A 234 12.49 12.62 -9.69
CA ALA A 234 13.22 13.60 -8.88
C ALA A 234 14.55 13.05 -8.36
N ILE A 235 14.55 11.82 -7.83
CA ILE A 235 15.77 11.14 -7.35
C ILE A 235 16.77 10.95 -8.50
N LEU A 236 16.31 10.45 -9.64
CA LEU A 236 17.17 10.25 -10.80
C LEU A 236 17.73 11.59 -11.33
N GLY A 237 16.89 12.63 -11.39
CA GLY A 237 17.29 13.96 -11.84
C GLY A 237 18.27 14.67 -10.91
N LEU A 238 18.26 14.39 -9.60
CA LEU A 238 19.22 14.89 -8.62
C LEU A 238 20.53 14.09 -8.60
N THR A 239 20.55 12.90 -9.21
CA THR A 239 21.73 12.04 -9.19
C THR A 239 22.71 12.46 -10.27
N PRO A 240 24.03 12.61 -9.95
CA PRO A 240 25.05 12.89 -10.95
C PRO A 240 25.07 11.83 -12.05
N LYS A 241 25.21 12.25 -13.30
CA LYS A 241 25.13 11.38 -14.49
C LYS A 241 26.22 10.31 -14.52
N GLU A 242 27.39 10.62 -13.97
CA GLU A 242 28.51 9.68 -13.84
C GLU A 242 28.25 8.59 -12.81
N LYS A 243 27.29 8.81 -11.91
CA LYS A 243 26.97 7.94 -10.77
C LYS A 243 25.47 7.59 -10.72
N VAL A 244 24.84 7.42 -11.89
CA VAL A 244 23.38 7.16 -11.97
C VAL A 244 22.93 5.92 -11.18
N PHE A 245 23.83 4.97 -10.88
CA PHE A 245 23.56 3.83 -10.03
C PHE A 245 23.16 4.24 -8.60
N LEU A 246 23.58 5.42 -8.12
CA LEU A 246 23.20 5.94 -6.81
C LEU A 246 21.70 6.18 -6.72
N SER A 247 21.01 6.50 -7.82
CA SER A 247 19.56 6.66 -7.82
C SER A 247 18.82 5.38 -7.37
N ASN A 248 19.32 4.21 -7.80
CA ASN A 248 18.79 2.92 -7.37
C ASN A 248 19.09 2.63 -5.90
N ILE A 249 20.27 3.02 -5.40
CA ILE A 249 20.61 2.87 -3.97
C ILE A 249 19.67 3.72 -3.12
N VAL A 250 19.46 5.00 -3.49
CA VAL A 250 18.56 5.91 -2.78
C VAL A 250 17.12 5.38 -2.84
N ALA A 251 16.67 4.90 -4.02
CA ALA A 251 15.35 4.31 -4.17
C ALA A 251 15.15 3.09 -3.24
N ASN A 252 16.12 2.17 -3.19
CA ASN A 252 16.08 1.02 -2.27
C ASN A 252 16.02 1.46 -0.80
N PHE A 253 16.82 2.46 -0.43
CA PHE A 253 16.86 2.99 0.93
C PHE A 253 15.53 3.64 1.35
N LEU A 254 14.77 4.19 0.40
CA LEU A 254 13.44 4.75 0.65
C LEU A 254 12.33 3.70 0.62
N VAL A 255 12.37 2.77 -0.34
CA VAL A 255 11.29 1.77 -0.50
C VAL A 255 11.17 0.87 0.72
N LEU A 256 12.29 0.38 1.27
CA LEU A 256 12.25 -0.55 2.39
C LEU A 256 11.57 0.03 3.65
N PRO A 257 11.96 1.22 4.17
CA PRO A 257 11.27 1.81 5.32
C PRO A 257 9.81 2.15 5.00
N LEU A 258 9.53 2.73 3.82
CA LEU A 258 8.17 3.09 3.42
C LEU A 258 7.27 1.86 3.34
N MET A 259 7.78 0.72 2.87
CA MET A 259 7.06 -0.53 2.79
C MET A 259 6.79 -1.11 4.18
N PHE A 260 7.83 -1.27 5.01
CA PHE A 260 7.71 -1.96 6.30
C PHE A 260 7.04 -1.13 7.39
N ILE A 261 7.20 0.20 7.37
CA ILE A 261 6.53 1.10 8.34
C ILE A 261 5.13 1.50 7.86
N SER A 262 4.65 0.99 6.72
CA SER A 262 3.29 1.27 6.25
C SER A 262 2.26 0.32 6.86
N ASN A 263 0.99 0.64 6.59
CA ASN A 263 -0.13 -0.25 6.89
C ASN A 263 -0.31 -1.36 5.83
N ALA A 264 0.67 -1.60 4.97
CA ALA A 264 0.56 -2.61 3.92
C ALA A 264 0.35 -4.01 4.49
N PHE A 265 1.18 -4.38 5.48
CA PHE A 265 1.23 -5.71 6.06
C PHE A 265 0.90 -5.74 7.55
N PHE A 266 1.16 -4.62 8.23
CA PHE A 266 0.98 -4.50 9.66
C PHE A 266 0.03 -3.35 9.99
N SER A 267 -0.78 -3.52 11.04
CA SER A 267 -1.56 -2.38 11.53
C SER A 267 -0.63 -1.33 12.12
N PRO A 268 -0.87 -0.03 11.86
CA PRO A 268 -0.08 1.06 12.44
C PRO A 268 0.00 1.04 13.95
N SER A 269 -0.96 0.40 14.61
CA SER A 269 -1.04 0.32 16.07
C SER A 269 0.04 -0.54 16.72
N ILE A 270 0.73 -1.44 15.97
CA ILE A 270 1.85 -2.22 16.51
C ILE A 270 3.13 -1.39 16.63
N PHE A 271 3.19 -0.25 15.94
CA PHE A 271 4.38 0.59 15.99
C PHE A 271 4.43 1.44 17.26
N PRO A 272 5.63 1.75 17.78
CA PRO A 272 5.79 2.72 18.86
C PRO A 272 5.12 4.05 18.53
N SER A 273 4.66 4.79 19.55
CA SER A 273 3.86 6.01 19.38
C SER A 273 4.47 7.05 18.44
N PHE A 274 5.81 7.18 18.45
CA PHE A 274 6.53 8.11 17.58
C PHE A 274 6.51 7.70 16.09
N LEU A 275 6.44 6.39 15.79
CA LEU A 275 6.34 5.89 14.41
C LEU A 275 4.89 5.73 13.93
N LYS A 276 3.93 5.62 14.86
CA LYS A 276 2.53 5.37 14.55
C LYS A 276 1.94 6.41 13.59
N VAL A 277 2.18 7.71 13.87
CA VAL A 277 1.68 8.80 13.02
C VAL A 277 2.27 8.72 11.62
N PHE A 278 3.57 8.41 11.51
CA PHE A 278 4.21 8.21 10.22
C PHE A 278 3.64 6.98 9.50
N ALA A 279 3.44 5.88 10.21
CA ALA A 279 2.86 4.66 9.67
C ALA A 279 1.42 4.83 9.17
N GLU A 280 0.64 5.73 9.78
CA GLU A 280 -0.73 6.01 9.37
C GLU A 280 -0.82 6.95 8.15
N TYR A 281 0.01 8.00 8.11
CA TYR A 281 -0.17 9.12 7.17
C TYR A 281 0.88 9.20 6.06
N GLN A 282 1.82 8.29 6.00
CA GLN A 282 2.77 8.24 4.90
C GLN A 282 2.09 7.89 3.56
N PRO A 283 2.66 8.29 2.41
CA PRO A 283 2.01 8.13 1.09
C PRO A 283 1.59 6.70 0.75
N VAL A 284 2.39 5.69 1.16
CA VAL A 284 2.06 4.27 0.91
C VAL A 284 0.83 3.85 1.70
N SER A 285 0.72 4.29 2.95
CA SER A 285 -0.41 3.94 3.81
C SER A 285 -1.70 4.57 3.31
N LEU A 286 -1.65 5.84 2.90
CA LEU A 286 -2.81 6.50 2.29
C LEU A 286 -3.25 5.79 1.01
N LEU A 287 -2.30 5.36 0.18
CA LEU A 287 -2.59 4.59 -1.03
C LEU A 287 -3.20 3.23 -0.69
N ASN A 288 -2.66 2.51 0.30
CA ASN A 288 -3.21 1.23 0.72
C ASN A 288 -4.65 1.36 1.23
N ASP A 289 -4.98 2.44 1.95
CA ASP A 289 -6.34 2.69 2.40
C ASP A 289 -7.29 2.95 1.22
N VAL A 290 -6.83 3.69 0.20
CA VAL A 290 -7.57 3.87 -1.06
C VAL A 290 -7.77 2.53 -1.77
N VAL A 291 -6.72 1.72 -1.88
CA VAL A 291 -6.77 0.40 -2.51
C VAL A 291 -7.73 -0.52 -1.74
N ARG A 292 -7.67 -0.56 -0.40
CA ARG A 292 -8.56 -1.39 0.41
C ARG A 292 -10.01 -0.97 0.30
N ALA A 293 -10.31 0.32 0.41
CA ALA A 293 -11.67 0.82 0.27
C ALA A 293 -12.27 0.41 -1.08
N THR A 294 -11.52 0.54 -2.16
CA THR A 294 -12.02 0.30 -3.51
C THR A 294 -12.00 -1.17 -3.91
N LEU A 295 -10.91 -1.88 -3.62
CA LEU A 295 -10.68 -3.25 -4.08
C LEU A 295 -11.35 -4.31 -3.19
N VAL A 296 -11.38 -4.07 -1.86
CA VAL A 296 -11.88 -5.04 -0.89
C VAL A 296 -13.32 -4.73 -0.50
N LEU A 297 -13.61 -3.46 -0.20
CA LEU A 297 -14.94 -3.06 0.28
C LEU A 297 -15.90 -2.70 -0.86
N GLY A 298 -15.38 -2.33 -2.04
CA GLY A 298 -16.19 -1.80 -3.14
C GLY A 298 -16.77 -0.42 -2.85
N GLU A 299 -16.15 0.32 -1.91
CA GLU A 299 -16.59 1.64 -1.45
C GLU A 299 -15.76 2.74 -2.11
N LEU A 300 -16.34 3.95 -2.12
CA LEU A 300 -15.57 5.13 -2.52
C LEU A 300 -14.52 5.44 -1.45
N PRO A 301 -13.26 5.68 -1.85
CA PRO A 301 -12.20 5.97 -0.90
C PRO A 301 -12.43 7.33 -0.22
N ASN A 302 -11.79 7.51 0.94
CA ASN A 302 -11.82 8.77 1.66
C ASN A 302 -11.32 9.92 0.75
N PRO A 303 -12.15 10.96 0.49
CA PRO A 303 -11.78 12.04 -0.43
C PRO A 303 -10.55 12.84 0.05
N VAL A 304 -10.30 12.88 1.36
CA VAL A 304 -9.11 13.54 1.91
C VAL A 304 -7.84 12.79 1.50
N TYR A 305 -7.85 11.46 1.57
CA TYR A 305 -6.69 10.63 1.17
C TYR A 305 -6.41 10.74 -0.32
N LEU A 306 -7.47 10.69 -1.15
CA LEU A 306 -7.34 10.94 -2.59
C LEU A 306 -6.79 12.33 -2.88
N GLY A 307 -7.27 13.36 -2.17
CA GLY A 307 -6.79 14.73 -2.31
C GLY A 307 -5.31 14.86 -1.98
N VAL A 308 -4.85 14.25 -0.89
CA VAL A 308 -3.43 14.25 -0.50
C VAL A 308 -2.57 13.51 -1.55
N ILE A 309 -2.99 12.32 -2.00
CA ILE A 309 -2.29 11.58 -3.05
C ILE A 309 -2.21 12.40 -4.34
N PHE A 310 -3.29 13.06 -4.73
CA PHE A 310 -3.32 13.91 -5.92
C PHE A 310 -2.34 15.10 -5.80
N ILE A 311 -2.34 15.79 -4.65
CA ILE A 311 -1.42 16.91 -4.40
C ILE A 311 0.04 16.42 -4.45
N LEU A 312 0.35 15.31 -3.77
CA LEU A 312 1.68 14.71 -3.81
C LEU A 312 2.08 14.30 -5.22
N THR A 313 1.15 13.75 -6.00
CA THR A 313 1.38 13.41 -7.41
C THR A 313 1.78 14.65 -8.20
N VAL A 314 1.01 15.73 -8.10
CA VAL A 314 1.32 16.99 -8.82
C VAL A 314 2.67 17.56 -8.40
N VAL A 315 2.97 17.56 -7.10
CA VAL A 315 4.24 18.06 -6.56
C VAL A 315 5.41 17.24 -7.06
N PHE A 316 5.37 15.92 -6.92
CA PHE A 316 6.47 15.06 -7.31
C PHE A 316 6.67 15.01 -8.83
N LEU A 317 5.59 15.01 -9.61
CA LEU A 317 5.67 15.13 -11.06
C LEU A 317 6.27 16.49 -11.49
N GLY A 318 5.84 17.58 -10.85
CA GLY A 318 6.36 18.91 -11.13
C GLY A 318 7.86 19.02 -10.83
N ILE A 319 8.32 18.46 -9.71
CA ILE A 319 9.73 18.43 -9.35
C ILE A 319 10.50 17.49 -10.30
N GLY A 320 10.02 16.26 -10.46
CA GLY A 320 10.68 15.24 -11.28
C GLY A 320 10.84 15.67 -12.74
N SER A 321 9.79 16.26 -13.34
CA SER A 321 9.86 16.74 -14.73
C SER A 321 10.80 17.90 -14.95
N ARG A 322 11.09 18.69 -13.89
CA ARG A 322 12.05 19.81 -13.96
C ARG A 322 13.48 19.36 -13.75
N LEU A 323 13.69 18.33 -12.93
CA LEU A 323 15.03 17.84 -12.58
C LEU A 323 15.56 16.85 -13.59
N LEU A 324 14.69 15.98 -14.14
CA LEU A 324 15.10 14.97 -15.12
C LEU A 324 15.11 15.56 -16.55
N ARG A 325 16.28 15.99 -17.00
CA ARG A 325 16.48 16.61 -18.31
C ARG A 325 17.34 15.72 -19.23
N LEU A 326 16.92 15.61 -20.50
CA LEU A 326 17.67 14.87 -21.55
C LEU A 326 18.89 15.64 -22.04
N ARG A 327 18.84 16.97 -22.09
CA ARG A 327 19.78 17.83 -22.83
C ARG A 327 20.92 18.43 -22.02
N GLU A 328 21.06 18.09 -20.76
CA GLU A 328 22.23 18.49 -19.95
C GLU A 328 23.32 17.41 -19.98
N VAL A 329 23.52 16.78 -21.13
CA VAL A 329 24.61 15.83 -21.38
C VAL A 329 25.78 16.54 -22.01
#